data_24c3e60cf454f1aec6b700c53283aa1a
#
_entry.id   24c3e60cf454f1aec6b700c53283aa1a
#
_cell.length_a   1.000
_cell.length_b   1.000
_cell.length_c   1.000
_cell.angle_alpha   90.00
_cell.angle_beta   90.00
_cell.angle_gamma   90.00
#
_symmetry.space_group_name_H-M   'P 1'
#
loop_
_entity.id
_entity.type
_entity.pdbx_description
1 polymer ?
#
loop_
_entity_poly.entity_id
_entity_poly.type
_entity_poly.pdbx_seq_one_letter_code
_entity_poly.pdbx_strand_id
1 'polypeptide(L)'
;MDTTELRIDTAGRHVLDLTDRAAAFAARAGGDGLLCVFVPHATAGLAVMETGSGSEEDLEEVMGRLLPRDDRWSHRHGSRGHGADHLLPVFASPSLTVPVQAGRLLLGTWQRICLVDLNDDNPQRRVRLSFLSGR
;
A
#
# COMPACT_ATOMS: atom_id res chain seq x y z
N MET A 1 -17.00 -2.55 -14.27
CA MET A 1 -15.92 -2.11 -13.38
C MET A 1 -14.59 -2.41 -14.03
N ASP A 2 -13.76 -1.41 -14.20
CA ASP A 2 -12.43 -1.60 -14.75
C ASP A 2 -11.48 -2.05 -13.65
N THR A 3 -10.66 -3.04 -13.93
CA THR A 3 -9.71 -3.59 -12.97
C THR A 3 -8.38 -3.87 -13.65
N THR A 4 -7.28 -3.58 -12.96
CA THR A 4 -5.92 -3.95 -13.37
C THR A 4 -5.12 -4.41 -12.16
N GLU A 5 -4.03 -5.11 -12.42
CA GLU A 5 -3.13 -5.57 -11.37
C GLU A 5 -1.72 -5.05 -11.67
N LEU A 6 -1.16 -4.31 -10.72
CA LEU A 6 0.23 -3.86 -10.76
C LEU A 6 1.11 -4.96 -10.19
N ARG A 7 2.22 -5.23 -10.86
CA ARG A 7 3.29 -6.08 -10.34
C ARG A 7 4.41 -5.20 -9.83
N ILE A 8 4.74 -5.36 -8.56
CA ILE A 8 5.70 -4.52 -7.84
C ILE A 8 6.82 -5.41 -7.33
N ASP A 9 8.05 -5.10 -7.71
CA ASP A 9 9.24 -5.61 -7.02
C ASP A 9 9.65 -4.57 -5.99
N THR A 10 9.54 -4.92 -4.71
CA THR A 10 9.87 -3.98 -3.64
C THR A 10 11.36 -3.69 -3.54
N ALA A 11 12.21 -4.61 -4.04
CA ALA A 11 13.68 -4.47 -4.03
C ALA A 11 14.23 -4.06 -2.66
N GLY A 12 13.62 -4.56 -1.58
CA GLY A 12 14.00 -4.23 -0.20
C GLY A 12 13.54 -2.86 0.29
N ARG A 13 12.79 -2.10 -0.52
CA ARG A 13 12.18 -0.85 -0.08
C ARG A 13 10.91 -1.13 0.71
N HIS A 14 10.70 -0.37 1.77
CA HIS A 14 9.61 -0.60 2.72
C HIS A 14 8.40 0.32 2.48
N VAL A 15 8.60 1.45 1.82
CA VAL A 15 7.52 2.37 1.42
C VAL A 15 7.71 2.71 -0.05
N LEU A 16 6.72 2.37 -0.88
CA LEU A 16 6.75 2.60 -2.32
C LEU A 16 5.53 3.42 -2.74
N ASP A 17 5.78 4.53 -3.40
CA ASP A 17 4.74 5.42 -3.90
C ASP A 17 4.10 4.83 -5.16
N LEU A 18 2.78 4.61 -5.11
CA LEU A 18 1.98 4.05 -6.20
C LEU A 18 1.12 5.11 -6.89
N THR A 19 1.20 6.37 -6.45
CA THR A 19 0.24 7.41 -6.85
C THR A 19 0.18 7.63 -8.36
N ASP A 20 1.34 7.70 -9.01
CA ASP A 20 1.37 7.99 -10.46
C ASP A 20 0.74 6.85 -11.28
N ARG A 21 0.95 5.60 -10.87
CA ARG A 21 0.31 4.43 -11.50
C ARG A 21 -1.20 4.42 -11.27
N ALA A 22 -1.62 4.73 -10.05
CA ALA A 22 -3.04 4.83 -9.71
C ALA A 22 -3.71 5.97 -10.48
N ALA A 23 -3.06 7.12 -10.58
CA ALA A 23 -3.56 8.27 -11.34
C ALA A 23 -3.69 7.95 -12.84
N ALA A 24 -2.71 7.27 -13.42
CA ALA A 24 -2.76 6.86 -14.83
C ALA A 24 -3.92 5.89 -15.08
N PHE A 25 -4.17 4.97 -14.19
CA PHE A 25 -5.30 4.05 -14.30
C PHE A 25 -6.65 4.79 -14.19
N ALA A 26 -6.80 5.69 -13.22
CA ALA A 26 -8.01 6.50 -13.06
C ALA A 26 -8.28 7.37 -14.31
N ALA A 27 -7.23 7.95 -14.87
CA ALA A 27 -7.35 8.77 -16.09
C ALA A 27 -7.83 7.95 -17.30
N ARG A 28 -7.35 6.71 -17.44
CA ARG A 28 -7.81 5.82 -18.53
C ARG A 28 -9.27 5.36 -18.33
N ALA A 29 -9.65 5.09 -17.09
CA ALA A 29 -11.04 4.74 -16.77
C ALA A 29 -11.98 5.90 -17.03
N GLY A 30 -11.53 7.11 -16.72
CA GLY A 30 -12.26 8.36 -16.99
C GLY A 30 -13.49 8.56 -16.12
N GLY A 31 -14.02 9.78 -16.15
CA GLY A 31 -15.26 10.11 -15.45
C GLY A 31 -15.13 10.21 -13.92
N ASP A 32 -16.27 10.16 -13.26
CA ASP A 32 -16.40 10.27 -11.81
C ASP A 32 -16.60 8.88 -11.20
N GLY A 33 -16.08 8.65 -10.00
CA GLY A 33 -16.25 7.38 -9.32
C GLY A 33 -15.33 7.21 -8.14
N LEU A 34 -15.04 5.96 -7.83
CA LEU A 34 -14.16 5.56 -6.74
C LEU A 34 -13.05 4.64 -7.28
N LEU A 35 -11.82 4.94 -6.93
CA LEU A 35 -10.70 4.03 -7.15
C LEU A 35 -10.46 3.24 -5.87
N CYS A 36 -10.61 1.91 -5.97
CA CYS A 36 -10.23 0.99 -4.91
C CYS A 36 -8.82 0.47 -5.17
N VAL A 37 -7.97 0.52 -4.15
CA VAL A 37 -6.62 -0.04 -4.17
C VAL A 37 -6.58 -1.17 -3.15
N PHE A 38 -6.14 -2.35 -3.58
CA PHE A 38 -6.13 -3.54 -2.71
C PHE A 38 -4.85 -4.34 -2.85
N VAL A 39 -4.27 -4.71 -1.71
CA VAL A 39 -3.06 -5.54 -1.62
C VAL A 39 -3.44 -6.96 -1.21
N PRO A 40 -3.38 -7.95 -2.12
CA PRO A 40 -3.77 -9.33 -1.82
C PRO A 40 -2.63 -10.13 -1.17
N HIS A 41 -2.02 -9.57 -0.13
CA HIS A 41 -0.92 -10.19 0.62
C HIS A 41 -1.13 -10.01 2.11
N ALA A 42 -0.89 -11.07 2.88
CA ALA A 42 -1.09 -11.08 4.33
C ALA A 42 0.03 -10.35 5.11
N THR A 43 1.05 -9.86 4.42
CA THR A 43 2.24 -9.24 5.04
C THR A 43 2.55 -7.85 4.48
N ALA A 44 1.62 -7.23 3.79
CA ALA A 44 1.80 -5.88 3.25
C ALA A 44 0.48 -5.10 3.33
N GLY A 45 0.56 -3.80 3.30
CA GLY A 45 -0.60 -2.93 3.36
C GLY A 45 -0.39 -1.62 2.61
N LEU A 46 -1.31 -0.69 2.82
CA LEU A 46 -1.34 0.61 2.16
C LEU A 46 -1.41 1.73 3.18
N ALA A 47 -0.94 2.89 2.77
CA ALA A 47 -1.11 4.14 3.51
C ALA A 47 -1.30 5.29 2.53
N VAL A 48 -2.04 6.32 2.95
CA VAL A 48 -2.05 7.62 2.29
C VAL A 48 -1.24 8.56 3.16
N MET A 49 -0.11 9.03 2.65
CA MET A 49 0.86 9.77 3.46
C MET A 49 1.68 10.73 2.60
N GLU A 50 2.29 11.72 3.23
CA GLU A 50 3.31 12.54 2.58
C GLU A 50 4.59 11.72 2.42
N THR A 51 5.29 11.91 1.29
CA THR A 51 6.58 11.29 1.01
C THR A 51 7.64 12.35 0.73
N GLY A 52 8.91 11.96 0.83
CA GLY A 52 10.04 12.83 0.45
C GLY A 52 10.52 13.80 1.53
N SER A 53 9.90 13.82 2.72
CA SER A 53 10.27 14.73 3.81
C SER A 53 10.63 13.99 5.12
N GLY A 54 10.97 12.71 5.02
CA GLY A 54 11.38 11.88 6.16
C GLY A 54 10.25 11.04 6.76
N SER A 55 9.02 11.18 6.29
CA SER A 55 7.87 10.42 6.84
C SER A 55 8.02 8.92 6.60
N GLU A 56 8.70 8.51 5.55
CA GLU A 56 8.95 7.09 5.25
C GLU A 56 9.81 6.47 6.36
N GLU A 57 10.89 7.12 6.74
CA GLU A 57 11.80 6.66 7.79
C GLU A 57 11.12 6.69 9.16
N ASP A 58 10.31 7.73 9.42
CA ASP A 58 9.52 7.85 10.65
C ASP A 58 8.52 6.70 10.75
N LEU A 59 7.87 6.34 9.65
CA LEU A 59 6.92 5.22 9.62
C LEU A 59 7.64 3.88 9.91
N GLU A 60 8.79 3.65 9.32
CA GLU A 60 9.58 2.45 9.61
C GLU A 60 9.96 2.36 11.09
N GLU A 61 10.39 3.47 11.69
CA GLU A 61 10.75 3.51 13.10
C GLU A 61 9.56 3.23 14.00
N VAL A 62 8.41 3.86 13.73
CA VAL A 62 7.19 3.65 14.51
C VAL A 62 6.71 2.21 14.39
N MET A 63 6.70 1.65 13.17
CA MET A 63 6.31 0.26 12.94
C MET A 63 7.27 -0.72 13.63
N GLY A 64 8.57 -0.44 13.64
CA GLY A 64 9.56 -1.25 14.34
C GLY A 64 9.37 -1.25 15.87
N ARG A 65 8.89 -0.17 16.43
CA ARG A 65 8.55 -0.08 17.87
C ARG A 65 7.23 -0.79 18.18
N LEU A 66 6.22 -0.61 17.34
CA LEU A 66 4.90 -1.19 17.52
C LEU A 66 4.91 -2.70 17.27
N LEU A 67 5.66 -3.13 16.27
CA LEU A 67 5.75 -4.51 15.80
C LEU A 67 7.21 -4.95 15.76
N PRO A 68 7.85 -5.19 16.93
CA PRO A 68 9.26 -5.60 16.97
C PRO A 68 9.50 -6.88 16.15
N ARG A 69 10.58 -6.88 15.38
CA ARG A 69 10.93 -8.00 14.50
C ARG A 69 11.80 -9.01 15.23
N ASP A 70 11.17 -9.76 16.13
CA ASP A 70 11.80 -10.80 16.93
C ASP A 70 10.84 -12.00 17.09
N ASP A 71 11.18 -12.94 17.97
CA ASP A 71 10.47 -14.21 18.12
C ASP A 71 9.35 -14.18 19.16
N ARG A 72 8.92 -13.00 19.61
CA ARG A 72 7.85 -12.87 20.60
C ARG A 72 6.47 -13.32 20.10
N TRP A 73 6.27 -13.35 18.78
CA TRP A 73 4.98 -13.65 18.14
C TRP A 73 4.71 -15.15 18.10
N SER A 74 3.46 -15.54 18.20
CA SER A 74 3.05 -16.95 18.05
C SER A 74 3.29 -17.47 16.64
N HIS A 75 3.14 -16.62 15.63
CA HIS A 75 3.43 -16.95 14.24
C HIS A 75 4.95 -16.87 14.00
N ARG A 76 5.61 -18.02 13.84
CA ARG A 76 7.08 -18.12 13.88
C ARG A 76 7.73 -18.79 12.68
N HIS A 77 7.01 -19.07 11.61
CA HIS A 77 7.64 -19.58 10.39
C HIS A 77 8.20 -18.43 9.55
N GLY A 78 9.06 -18.74 8.57
CA GLY A 78 9.71 -17.75 7.74
C GLY A 78 10.93 -17.11 8.42
N SER A 79 11.31 -15.92 7.98
CA SER A 79 12.41 -15.18 8.55
C SER A 79 12.08 -14.63 9.94
N ARG A 80 13.10 -14.22 10.67
CA ARG A 80 12.92 -13.53 11.95
C ARG A 80 12.06 -12.26 11.74
N GLY A 81 11.04 -12.09 12.59
CA GLY A 81 10.11 -10.97 12.48
C GLY A 81 8.94 -11.22 11.54
N HIS A 82 8.85 -12.39 10.91
CA HIS A 82 7.76 -12.74 10.01
C HIS A 82 6.39 -12.62 10.69
N GLY A 83 6.30 -12.97 11.97
CA GLY A 83 5.07 -12.81 12.75
C GLY A 83 4.63 -11.36 12.87
N ALA A 84 5.57 -10.42 13.02
CA ALA A 84 5.28 -8.98 13.01
C ALA A 84 4.71 -8.54 11.66
N ASP A 85 5.23 -9.08 10.56
CA ASP A 85 4.77 -8.74 9.21
C ASP A 85 3.32 -9.11 8.99
N HIS A 86 2.83 -10.19 9.59
CA HIS A 86 1.42 -10.59 9.53
C HIS A 86 0.48 -9.67 10.31
N LEU A 87 1.02 -8.84 11.21
CA LEU A 87 0.24 -7.83 11.93
C LEU A 87 0.26 -6.48 11.24
N LEU A 88 1.22 -6.22 10.35
CA LEU A 88 1.34 -4.95 9.64
C LEU A 88 0.02 -4.54 8.95
N PRO A 89 -0.68 -5.42 8.21
CA PRO A 89 -1.91 -5.03 7.51
C PRO A 89 -3.08 -4.69 8.44
N VAL A 90 -2.98 -4.97 9.72
CA VAL A 90 -3.98 -4.53 10.71
C VAL A 90 -3.86 -3.02 10.93
N PHE A 91 -2.65 -2.47 10.82
CA PHE A 91 -2.37 -1.04 11.03
C PHE A 91 -2.27 -0.28 9.70
N ALA A 92 -1.58 -0.83 8.71
CA ALA A 92 -1.53 -0.33 7.35
C ALA A 92 -2.51 -1.15 6.50
N SER A 93 -3.74 -0.68 6.36
CA SER A 93 -4.84 -1.44 5.76
C SER A 93 -4.49 -2.00 4.37
N PRO A 94 -4.88 -3.22 4.05
CA PRO A 94 -4.69 -3.77 2.70
C PRO A 94 -5.59 -3.14 1.65
N SER A 95 -6.54 -2.32 2.05
CA SER A 95 -7.52 -1.71 1.15
C SER A 95 -7.68 -0.22 1.45
N LEU A 96 -7.79 0.58 0.40
CA LEU A 96 -8.19 1.97 0.52
C LEU A 96 -9.01 2.40 -0.70
N THR A 97 -9.78 3.46 -0.54
CA THR A 97 -10.61 4.02 -1.60
C THR A 97 -10.35 5.51 -1.72
N VAL A 98 -10.17 5.98 -2.96
CA VAL A 98 -9.95 7.40 -3.26
C VAL A 98 -11.06 7.88 -4.21
N PRO A 99 -11.70 9.00 -3.92
CA PRO A 99 -12.64 9.61 -4.86
C PRO A 99 -11.92 10.04 -6.14
N VAL A 100 -12.63 9.90 -7.27
CA VAL A 100 -12.15 10.30 -8.59
C VAL A 100 -13.16 11.24 -9.22
N GLN A 101 -12.71 12.37 -9.77
CA GLN A 101 -13.53 13.30 -10.51
C GLN A 101 -12.88 13.62 -11.84
N ALA A 102 -13.63 13.48 -12.91
CA ALA A 102 -13.14 13.70 -14.29
C ALA A 102 -11.81 12.96 -14.57
N GLY A 103 -11.70 11.71 -14.09
CA GLY A 103 -10.52 10.88 -14.25
C GLY A 103 -9.33 11.26 -13.35
N ARG A 104 -9.51 12.15 -12.39
CA ARG A 104 -8.42 12.64 -11.51
C ARG A 104 -8.67 12.20 -10.06
N LEU A 105 -7.63 11.67 -9.43
CA LEU A 105 -7.67 11.34 -8.00
C LEU A 105 -7.85 12.60 -7.17
N LEU A 106 -8.82 12.61 -6.26
CA LEU A 106 -9.06 13.73 -5.36
C LEU A 106 -8.21 13.58 -4.09
N LEU A 107 -6.91 13.54 -4.25
CA LEU A 107 -5.96 13.57 -3.14
C LEU A 107 -5.64 15.01 -2.74
N GLY A 108 -5.34 15.23 -1.48
CA GLY A 108 -4.74 16.47 -1.02
C GLY A 108 -3.35 16.66 -1.60
N THR A 109 -2.84 17.89 -1.57
CA THR A 109 -1.56 18.29 -2.20
C THR A 109 -0.39 17.38 -1.80
N TRP A 110 -0.35 16.96 -0.54
CA TRP A 110 0.77 16.19 0.01
C TRP A 110 0.45 14.70 0.19
N GLN A 111 -0.75 14.26 -0.20
CA GLN A 111 -1.16 12.87 -0.05
C GLN A 111 -0.64 12.03 -1.21
N ARG A 112 0.04 10.93 -0.86
CA ARG A 112 0.52 9.90 -1.79
C ARG A 112 -0.03 8.55 -1.36
N ILE A 113 -0.40 7.73 -2.32
CA ILE A 113 -0.81 6.33 -2.08
C ILE A 113 0.45 5.49 -2.05
N CYS A 114 0.72 4.84 -0.93
CA CYS A 114 1.95 4.07 -0.75
C CYS A 114 1.67 2.62 -0.38
N LEU A 115 2.44 1.69 -0.97
CA LEU A 115 2.59 0.34 -0.48
C LEU A 115 3.53 0.36 0.72
N VAL A 116 3.12 -0.26 1.81
CA VAL A 116 3.94 -0.43 3.03
C VAL A 116 4.23 -1.91 3.20
N ASP A 117 5.52 -2.28 3.16
CA ASP A 117 5.95 -3.66 3.17
C ASP A 117 7.29 -3.80 3.88
N LEU A 118 7.27 -4.29 5.11
CA LEU A 118 8.48 -4.53 5.90
C LEU A 118 8.98 -5.97 5.79
N ASN A 119 8.30 -6.82 5.01
CA ASN A 119 8.66 -8.22 4.83
C ASN A 119 9.78 -8.37 3.81
N ASP A 120 10.83 -9.09 4.17
CA ASP A 120 11.98 -9.35 3.30
C ASP A 120 11.90 -10.70 2.59
N ASP A 121 10.92 -11.55 2.94
CA ASP A 121 10.81 -12.92 2.39
C ASP A 121 10.25 -12.95 0.98
N ASN A 122 9.44 -11.95 0.61
CA ASN A 122 8.78 -11.91 -0.69
C ASN A 122 8.81 -10.50 -1.30
N PRO A 123 9.77 -10.18 -2.17
CA PRO A 123 9.82 -8.89 -2.84
C PRO A 123 8.81 -8.74 -3.98
N GLN A 124 8.21 -9.83 -4.44
CA GLN A 124 7.26 -9.79 -5.55
C GLN A 124 5.84 -9.57 -5.01
N ARG A 125 5.32 -8.37 -5.23
CA ARG A 125 4.00 -7.96 -4.75
C ARG A 125 3.06 -7.64 -5.90
N ARG A 126 1.78 -7.80 -5.64
CA ARG A 126 0.71 -7.39 -6.55
C ARG A 126 -0.15 -6.37 -5.85
N VAL A 127 -0.61 -5.36 -6.59
CA VAL A 127 -1.56 -4.37 -6.11
C VAL A 127 -2.69 -4.27 -7.14
N ARG A 128 -3.92 -4.49 -6.68
CA ARG A 128 -5.09 -4.43 -7.55
C ARG A 128 -5.70 -3.05 -7.51
N LEU A 129 -5.92 -2.49 -8.69
CA LEU A 129 -6.65 -1.25 -8.88
C LEU A 129 -8.00 -1.55 -9.52
N SER A 130 -9.07 -1.07 -8.93
CA SER A 130 -10.42 -1.25 -9.46
C SER A 130 -11.15 0.09 -9.46
N PHE A 131 -11.69 0.48 -10.61
CA PHE A 131 -12.46 1.70 -10.74
C PHE A 131 -13.96 1.38 -10.78
N LEU A 132 -14.68 1.94 -9.85
CA LEU A 132 -16.14 1.87 -9.79
C LEU A 132 -16.68 3.21 -10.27
N SER A 133 -17.33 3.18 -11.44
CA SER A 133 -17.98 4.37 -12.01
C SER A 133 -19.10 4.86 -11.10
N GLY A 134 -19.25 6.16 -10.98
CA GLY A 134 -20.34 6.82 -10.24
C GLY A 134 -21.70 6.76 -10.92
N ARG A 135 -21.82 5.94 -11.97
CA ARG A 135 -23.08 5.81 -12.73
C ARG A 135 -23.51 4.40 -12.90
#